data_9804737e5c33f40d20c753f02e126c71
#
_entry.id   9804737e5c33f40d20c753f02e126c71
#
_cell.length_a   1.000
_cell.length_b   1.000
_cell.length_c   1.000
_cell.angle_alpha   90.00
_cell.angle_beta   90.00
_cell.angle_gamma   90.00
#
_symmetry.space_group_name_H-M   'P 1'
#
loop_
_entity.id
_entity.type
_entity.pdbx_description
1 polymer ?
#
loop_
_entity_poly.entity_id
_entity_poly.type
_entity_poly.pdbx_seq_one_letter_code
_entity_poly.pdbx_strand_id
1 'polypeptide(L)'
;MIPNYRETLFDYPDLTPIHGVPTYDTLKLMTNQLKANARNVRTPLGGGQHGYLGLLLTGQQYSILSPTPFVRPAHPGPLVIPAFQLQHIVTAIQSQHNEAVRLFNEVNNVEQALRQQLVKAVDESYLIALHNRQTNTIIVPINQILQFLFSVHGKVSAAKLMDAELLVRQTVFHPTHPIDVIFNKVEDLLDLSIAAQADYTSQQLINIAYVIINKTRKFSNDIREWNKLPLRTWANFKNHFRIAQDELREVGDLELRDTPYHSTNMIQEVLDGVQQALGASPDDQLPPPMIHEANAATQNQMMPQMMHQMMQMMQQMQAVQLNLTNNSNGSNDSSNNVAKKNNNNSQRRNNTNGRSRGRLNTSKYCWSHGACAHDSSTCRDQKEGHKAEATFSNKMGGSTAYCNN
;
A
#
# COMPACT_ATOMS: atom_id res chain seq x y z
N MET A 1 34.92 10.84 -23.03
CA MET A 1 33.81 10.26 -23.78
C MET A 1 32.69 10.00 -22.79
N ILE A 2 31.50 10.57 -22.95
CA ILE A 2 30.36 10.31 -22.07
C ILE A 2 29.90 8.88 -22.39
N PRO A 3 29.80 7.99 -21.37
CA PRO A 3 29.31 6.63 -21.61
C PRO A 3 27.90 6.67 -22.21
N ASN A 4 27.63 5.85 -23.23
CA ASN A 4 26.29 5.70 -23.76
C ASN A 4 25.49 4.77 -22.82
N TYR A 5 25.02 5.29 -21.68
CA TYR A 5 24.30 4.54 -20.67
C TYR A 5 23.11 3.77 -21.25
N ARG A 6 22.45 4.32 -22.25
CA ARG A 6 21.28 3.78 -22.87
C ARG A 6 21.55 2.43 -23.58
N GLU A 7 22.67 2.35 -24.29
CA GLU A 7 23.00 1.14 -25.08
C GLU A 7 23.77 0.10 -24.26
N THR A 8 24.47 0.52 -23.20
CA THR A 8 25.42 -0.35 -22.51
C THR A 8 24.98 -0.81 -21.11
N LEU A 9 24.13 -0.04 -20.43
CA LEU A 9 23.82 -0.26 -19.00
C LEU A 9 22.31 -0.31 -18.68
N PHE A 10 21.45 0.18 -19.56
CA PHE A 10 20.02 0.19 -19.30
C PHE A 10 19.37 -1.11 -19.78
N ASP A 11 18.59 -1.77 -18.89
CA ASP A 11 17.78 -2.94 -19.24
C ASP A 11 16.72 -2.61 -20.30
N TYR A 12 16.23 -1.37 -20.24
CA TYR A 12 15.25 -0.83 -21.16
C TYR A 12 15.87 0.35 -21.92
N PRO A 13 16.59 0.12 -23.04
CA PRO A 13 17.19 1.18 -23.86
C PRO A 13 16.13 2.17 -24.35
N ASP A 14 14.95 1.70 -24.70
CA ASP A 14 13.75 2.47 -24.98
C ASP A 14 12.65 2.07 -24.00
N LEU A 15 12.01 3.07 -23.38
CA LEU A 15 10.84 2.85 -22.54
C LEU A 15 9.62 2.56 -23.43
N THR A 16 8.66 1.83 -22.91
CA THR A 16 7.37 1.62 -23.58
C THR A 16 6.69 2.96 -23.81
N PRO A 17 6.45 3.39 -25.06
CA PRO A 17 5.80 4.67 -25.34
C PRO A 17 4.36 4.70 -24.79
N ILE A 18 3.97 5.85 -24.25
CA ILE A 18 2.61 6.08 -23.80
C ILE A 18 1.83 6.69 -24.97
N HIS A 19 0.90 5.92 -25.52
CA HIS A 19 0.03 6.38 -26.60
C HIS A 19 -1.26 6.97 -26.03
N GLY A 20 -1.56 8.22 -26.39
CA GLY A 20 -2.74 8.95 -25.91
C GLY A 20 -2.58 9.45 -24.47
N VAL A 21 -3.70 9.58 -23.75
CA VAL A 21 -3.71 10.11 -22.39
C VAL A 21 -2.98 9.18 -21.42
N PRO A 22 -1.96 9.65 -20.68
CA PRO A 22 -1.31 8.85 -19.66
C PRO A 22 -2.31 8.36 -18.61
N THR A 23 -2.17 7.13 -18.17
CA THR A 23 -2.98 6.53 -17.11
C THR A 23 -2.07 6.05 -15.98
N TYR A 24 -2.64 5.74 -14.81
CA TYR A 24 -1.88 5.18 -13.70
C TYR A 24 -1.04 3.96 -14.12
N ASP A 25 -1.62 3.04 -14.89
CA ASP A 25 -0.93 1.79 -15.28
C ASP A 25 0.21 2.05 -16.25
N THR A 26 0.01 2.91 -17.24
CA THR A 26 1.06 3.27 -18.20
C THR A 26 2.19 4.04 -17.52
N LEU A 27 1.87 4.93 -16.57
CA LEU A 27 2.86 5.65 -15.77
C LEU A 27 3.60 4.72 -14.80
N LYS A 28 2.92 3.75 -14.17
CA LYS A 28 3.53 2.73 -13.29
C LYS A 28 4.50 1.86 -14.10
N LEU A 29 4.10 1.37 -15.28
CA LEU A 29 4.97 0.59 -16.14
C LEU A 29 6.25 1.36 -16.53
N MET A 30 6.09 2.59 -17.06
CA MET A 30 7.21 3.45 -17.43
C MET A 30 8.14 3.74 -16.24
N THR A 31 7.57 4.03 -15.08
CA THR A 31 8.34 4.28 -13.85
C THR A 31 9.14 3.06 -13.41
N ASN A 32 8.57 1.85 -13.52
CA ASN A 32 9.27 0.61 -13.19
C ASN A 32 10.44 0.35 -14.15
N GLN A 33 10.28 0.63 -15.44
CA GLN A 33 11.37 0.55 -16.42
C GLN A 33 12.48 1.57 -16.12
N LEU A 34 12.13 2.81 -15.79
CA LEU A 34 13.10 3.83 -15.34
C LEU A 34 13.84 3.41 -14.08
N LYS A 35 13.13 2.83 -13.11
CA LYS A 35 13.75 2.33 -11.86
C LYS A 35 14.73 1.18 -12.14
N ALA A 36 14.41 0.26 -13.05
CA ALA A 36 15.31 -0.80 -13.45
C ALA A 36 16.59 -0.22 -14.09
N ASN A 37 16.44 0.70 -15.04
CA ASN A 37 17.57 1.39 -15.66
C ASN A 37 18.45 2.14 -14.65
N ALA A 38 17.85 2.90 -13.74
CA ALA A 38 18.57 3.63 -12.71
C ALA A 38 19.32 2.71 -11.74
N ARG A 39 18.73 1.56 -11.40
CA ARG A 39 19.34 0.57 -10.50
C ARG A 39 20.57 -0.10 -11.09
N ASN A 40 20.59 -0.33 -12.40
CA ASN A 40 21.68 -1.04 -13.07
C ASN A 40 22.96 -0.23 -13.18
N VAL A 41 22.89 1.08 -13.10
CA VAL A 41 24.10 1.92 -13.10
C VAL A 41 24.69 1.96 -11.70
N ARG A 42 25.91 1.44 -11.54
CA ARG A 42 26.59 1.39 -10.23
C ARG A 42 27.02 2.79 -9.80
N THR A 43 26.89 3.07 -8.50
CA THR A 43 27.35 4.31 -7.87
C THR A 43 27.75 4.06 -6.41
N PRO A 44 28.72 4.79 -5.84
CA PRO A 44 29.00 4.73 -4.41
C PRO A 44 27.96 5.50 -3.56
N LEU A 45 27.09 6.27 -4.19
CA LEU A 45 26.07 7.06 -3.48
C LEU A 45 25.00 6.18 -2.83
N GLY A 46 24.40 6.66 -1.74
CA GLY A 46 23.28 6.00 -1.09
C GLY A 46 23.59 4.58 -0.59
N GLY A 47 24.85 4.29 -0.23
CA GLY A 47 25.28 2.96 0.22
C GLY A 47 25.68 1.98 -0.89
N GLY A 48 25.63 2.41 -2.16
CA GLY A 48 26.17 1.65 -3.30
C GLY A 48 25.31 0.48 -3.82
N GLN A 49 24.25 0.08 -3.11
CA GLN A 49 23.49 -1.13 -3.42
C GLN A 49 22.34 -0.92 -4.41
N HIS A 50 21.85 0.30 -4.53
CA HIS A 50 20.61 0.62 -5.26
C HIS A 50 20.82 1.47 -6.50
N GLY A 51 22.07 1.57 -6.99
CA GLY A 51 22.40 2.38 -8.15
C GLY A 51 21.89 3.83 -8.00
N TYR A 52 21.40 4.39 -9.07
CA TYR A 52 20.86 5.75 -9.13
C TYR A 52 19.35 5.86 -8.82
N LEU A 53 18.75 4.88 -8.13
CA LEU A 53 17.33 4.94 -7.74
C LEU A 53 16.95 6.21 -6.96
N GLY A 54 17.90 6.79 -6.21
CA GLY A 54 17.68 8.05 -5.48
C GLY A 54 17.39 9.26 -6.37
N LEU A 55 17.62 9.19 -7.69
CA LEU A 55 17.19 10.22 -8.64
C LEU A 55 15.67 10.17 -8.93
N LEU A 56 15.05 8.99 -8.79
CA LEU A 56 13.65 8.75 -9.12
C LEU A 56 12.76 8.74 -7.89
N LEU A 57 13.31 8.43 -6.72
CA LEU A 57 12.60 8.29 -5.46
C LEU A 57 12.70 9.59 -4.64
N THR A 58 11.70 9.79 -3.78
CA THR A 58 11.82 10.79 -2.71
C THR A 58 12.78 10.33 -1.62
N GLY A 59 13.32 11.24 -0.80
CA GLY A 59 14.19 10.86 0.31
C GLY A 59 13.52 9.88 1.29
N GLN A 60 12.21 10.02 1.54
CA GLN A 60 11.46 9.09 2.37
C GLN A 60 11.34 7.69 1.74
N GLN A 61 11.08 7.61 0.45
CA GLN A 61 11.03 6.32 -0.26
C GLN A 61 12.40 5.66 -0.29
N TYR A 62 13.47 6.44 -0.47
CA TYR A 62 14.82 5.89 -0.50
C TYR A 62 15.29 5.38 0.88
N SER A 63 14.88 6.03 1.97
CA SER A 63 15.23 5.62 3.35
C SER A 63 14.64 4.26 3.75
N ILE A 64 13.60 3.79 3.05
CA ILE A 64 13.07 2.42 3.23
C ILE A 64 14.02 1.37 2.63
N LEU A 65 14.75 1.74 1.58
CA LEU A 65 15.66 0.84 0.86
C LEU A 65 17.07 0.80 1.46
N SER A 66 17.56 1.95 1.93
CA SER A 66 18.93 2.08 2.45
C SER A 66 18.97 2.98 3.68
N PRO A 67 19.73 2.58 4.73
CA PRO A 67 19.99 3.46 5.87
C PRO A 67 20.88 4.65 5.50
N THR A 68 21.62 4.55 4.39
CA THR A 68 22.47 5.65 3.89
C THR A 68 21.68 6.49 2.89
N PRO A 69 21.47 7.79 3.14
CA PRO A 69 20.69 8.63 2.24
C PRO A 69 21.40 8.81 0.89
N PHE A 70 20.63 8.87 -0.20
CA PHE A 70 21.15 9.26 -1.51
C PHE A 70 21.29 10.78 -1.56
N VAL A 71 22.53 11.26 -1.44
CA VAL A 71 22.85 12.69 -1.49
C VAL A 71 23.43 13.02 -2.85
N ARG A 72 22.78 13.92 -3.57
CA ARG A 72 23.28 14.43 -4.85
C ARG A 72 24.52 15.27 -4.62
N PRO A 73 25.68 14.97 -5.25
CA PRO A 73 26.88 15.79 -5.09
C PRO A 73 26.66 17.19 -5.68
N ALA A 74 27.10 18.20 -4.94
CA ALA A 74 27.18 19.55 -5.46
C ALA A 74 28.40 19.68 -6.38
N HIS A 75 28.39 20.67 -7.30
CA HIS A 75 29.57 20.98 -8.12
C HIS A 75 30.69 21.44 -7.20
N PRO A 76 31.88 20.84 -7.25
CA PRO A 76 32.95 21.15 -6.29
C PRO A 76 33.59 22.56 -6.50
N GLY A 77 33.20 23.25 -7.54
CA GLY A 77 33.80 24.56 -7.87
C GLY A 77 35.19 24.44 -8.51
N PRO A 78 35.95 25.55 -8.59
CA PRO A 78 37.32 25.53 -9.09
C PRO A 78 38.26 24.84 -8.08
N LEU A 79 39.30 24.18 -8.59
CA LEU A 79 40.34 23.59 -7.73
C LEU A 79 41.12 24.70 -7.01
N VAL A 80 41.12 24.69 -5.69
CA VAL A 80 41.87 25.59 -4.85
C VAL A 80 42.99 24.82 -4.13
N ILE A 81 44.25 25.17 -4.45
CA ILE A 81 45.42 24.59 -3.80
C ILE A 81 46.01 25.65 -2.87
N PRO A 82 46.05 25.42 -1.54
CA PRO A 82 46.70 26.36 -0.63
C PRO A 82 48.19 26.52 -0.95
N ALA A 83 48.73 27.73 -0.73
CA ALA A 83 50.15 27.99 -0.95
C ALA A 83 51.05 27.17 -0.01
N PHE A 84 52.26 26.86 -0.44
CA PHE A 84 53.28 26.15 0.36
C PHE A 84 52.94 24.72 0.80
N GLN A 85 52.08 24.02 0.06
CA GLN A 85 51.76 22.62 0.32
C GLN A 85 52.85 21.66 -0.22
N LEU A 86 53.06 20.55 0.50
CA LEU A 86 53.93 19.48 0.02
C LEU A 86 53.33 18.78 -1.19
N GLN A 87 54.15 18.32 -2.14
CA GLN A 87 53.72 17.73 -3.40
C GLN A 87 52.68 16.60 -3.24
N HIS A 88 52.83 15.72 -2.25
CA HIS A 88 51.91 14.63 -2.01
C HIS A 88 50.52 15.11 -1.56
N ILE A 89 50.47 16.22 -0.80
CA ILE A 89 49.22 16.87 -0.39
C ILE A 89 48.54 17.51 -1.61
N VAL A 90 49.29 18.19 -2.47
CA VAL A 90 48.78 18.75 -3.71
C VAL A 90 48.16 17.68 -4.58
N THR A 91 48.85 16.53 -4.75
CA THR A 91 48.34 15.38 -5.52
C THR A 91 47.07 14.81 -4.90
N ALA A 92 46.99 14.70 -3.57
CA ALA A 92 45.80 14.22 -2.87
C ALA A 92 44.58 15.17 -3.09
N ILE A 93 44.78 16.49 -2.95
CA ILE A 93 43.75 17.52 -3.19
C ILE A 93 43.24 17.45 -4.64
N GLN A 94 44.18 17.35 -5.61
CA GLN A 94 43.82 17.20 -7.02
C GLN A 94 43.00 15.91 -7.29
N SER A 95 43.44 14.76 -6.72
CA SER A 95 42.73 13.50 -6.87
C SER A 95 41.32 13.56 -6.28
N GLN A 96 41.19 14.13 -5.08
CA GLN A 96 39.90 14.29 -4.41
C GLN A 96 38.96 15.20 -5.20
N HIS A 97 39.48 16.31 -5.72
CA HIS A 97 38.72 17.25 -6.54
C HIS A 97 38.26 16.59 -7.85
N ASN A 98 39.16 15.88 -8.54
CA ASN A 98 38.84 15.17 -9.77
C ASN A 98 37.77 14.10 -9.55
N GLU A 99 37.83 13.39 -8.44
CA GLU A 99 36.80 12.39 -8.08
C GLU A 99 35.44 13.06 -7.79
N ALA A 100 35.42 14.20 -7.10
CA ALA A 100 34.19 14.98 -6.85
C ALA A 100 33.59 15.51 -8.17
N VAL A 101 34.42 16.02 -9.10
CA VAL A 101 33.96 16.41 -10.44
C VAL A 101 33.42 15.21 -11.21
N ARG A 102 34.09 14.07 -11.16
CA ARG A 102 33.67 12.84 -11.82
C ARG A 102 32.29 12.42 -11.35
N LEU A 103 32.08 12.32 -10.02
CA LEU A 103 30.80 11.92 -9.43
C LEU A 103 29.68 12.92 -9.78
N PHE A 104 29.94 14.22 -9.70
CA PHE A 104 28.98 15.25 -10.09
C PHE A 104 28.54 15.09 -11.56
N ASN A 105 29.50 14.92 -12.47
CA ASN A 105 29.21 14.75 -13.89
C ASN A 105 28.47 13.43 -14.17
N GLU A 106 28.84 12.36 -13.49
CA GLU A 106 28.21 11.06 -13.64
C GLU A 106 26.73 11.10 -13.24
N VAL A 107 26.40 11.69 -12.07
CA VAL A 107 25.02 11.88 -11.63
C VAL A 107 24.20 12.65 -12.66
N ASN A 108 24.75 13.78 -13.16
CA ASN A 108 24.06 14.59 -14.15
C ASN A 108 23.85 13.87 -15.48
N ASN A 109 24.85 13.10 -15.93
CA ASN A 109 24.78 12.35 -17.17
C ASN A 109 23.72 11.24 -17.09
N VAL A 110 23.69 10.49 -15.97
CA VAL A 110 22.67 9.44 -15.74
C VAL A 110 21.27 10.06 -15.67
N GLU A 111 21.09 11.14 -14.90
CA GLU A 111 19.80 11.82 -14.81
C GLU A 111 19.34 12.34 -16.18
N GLN A 112 20.26 12.93 -16.97
CA GLN A 112 19.95 13.39 -18.32
C GLN A 112 19.52 12.25 -19.23
N ALA A 113 20.21 11.10 -19.18
CA ALA A 113 19.87 9.92 -19.97
C ALA A 113 18.46 9.39 -19.61
N LEU A 114 18.15 9.24 -18.30
CA LEU A 114 16.84 8.83 -17.83
C LEU A 114 15.73 9.84 -18.20
N ARG A 115 16.03 11.13 -18.11
CA ARG A 115 15.09 12.20 -18.51
C ARG A 115 14.79 12.16 -19.99
N GLN A 116 15.80 11.97 -20.84
CA GLN A 116 15.61 11.85 -22.28
C GLN A 116 14.73 10.65 -22.64
N GLN A 117 14.90 9.52 -21.95
CA GLN A 117 14.02 8.36 -22.14
C GLN A 117 12.56 8.68 -21.74
N LEU A 118 12.36 9.34 -20.57
CA LEU A 118 11.03 9.74 -20.11
C LEU A 118 10.35 10.67 -21.12
N VAL A 119 11.04 11.74 -21.52
CA VAL A 119 10.50 12.73 -22.47
C VAL A 119 10.18 12.08 -23.84
N LYS A 120 10.98 11.11 -24.27
CA LYS A 120 10.70 10.36 -25.51
C LYS A 120 9.48 9.43 -25.39
N ALA A 121 9.22 8.89 -24.22
CA ALA A 121 8.13 7.94 -23.97
C ALA A 121 6.77 8.61 -23.75
N VAL A 122 6.73 9.89 -23.38
CA VAL A 122 5.52 10.67 -23.10
C VAL A 122 5.35 11.75 -24.15
N ASP A 123 4.13 11.93 -24.67
CA ASP A 123 3.85 13.00 -25.60
C ASP A 123 4.11 14.37 -24.96
N GLU A 124 4.78 15.28 -25.70
CA GLU A 124 5.20 16.58 -25.21
C GLU A 124 4.03 17.44 -24.69
N SER A 125 2.84 17.25 -25.23
CA SER A 125 1.63 17.95 -24.78
C SER A 125 1.32 17.74 -23.30
N TYR A 126 1.66 16.58 -22.74
CA TYR A 126 1.47 16.28 -21.32
C TYR A 126 2.60 16.82 -20.42
N LEU A 127 3.71 17.26 -21.01
CA LEU A 127 4.86 17.81 -20.31
C LEU A 127 4.96 19.34 -20.41
N ILE A 128 4.13 19.98 -21.23
CA ILE A 128 4.20 21.40 -21.55
C ILE A 128 4.16 22.31 -20.30
N ALA A 129 3.40 21.88 -19.28
CA ALA A 129 3.30 22.62 -18.00
C ALA A 129 4.62 22.66 -17.20
N LEU A 130 5.58 21.77 -17.50
CA LEU A 130 6.88 21.68 -16.88
C LEU A 130 7.96 22.45 -17.63
N HIS A 131 7.65 22.96 -18.82
CA HIS A 131 8.60 23.74 -19.61
C HIS A 131 8.81 25.11 -18.97
N ASN A 132 10.07 25.49 -18.87
CA ASN A 132 10.43 26.87 -18.52
C ASN A 132 10.07 27.77 -19.71
N ARG A 133 9.26 28.80 -19.47
CA ARG A 133 8.76 29.72 -20.51
C ARG A 133 9.84 30.46 -21.25
N GLN A 134 11.02 30.67 -20.63
CA GLN A 134 12.13 31.44 -21.23
C GLN A 134 13.03 30.57 -22.09
N THR A 135 13.30 29.33 -21.63
CA THR A 135 14.26 28.43 -22.28
C THR A 135 13.58 27.33 -23.11
N ASN A 136 12.27 27.18 -23.00
CA ASN A 136 11.47 26.09 -23.58
C ASN A 136 12.05 24.69 -23.25
N THR A 137 12.69 24.55 -22.07
CA THR A 137 13.27 23.29 -21.61
C THR A 137 12.70 22.86 -20.29
N ILE A 138 12.70 21.55 -20.03
CA ILE A 138 12.32 20.99 -18.73
C ILE A 138 13.56 20.99 -17.84
N ILE A 139 13.59 21.86 -16.83
CA ILE A 139 14.73 22.03 -15.91
C ILE A 139 14.54 21.23 -14.62
N VAL A 140 13.30 20.87 -14.28
CA VAL A 140 12.96 20.19 -13.03
C VAL A 140 13.58 18.78 -12.93
N PRO A 141 13.94 18.30 -11.72
CA PRO A 141 14.44 16.95 -11.51
C PRO A 141 13.46 15.88 -11.99
N ILE A 142 13.99 14.73 -12.40
CA ILE A 142 13.18 13.65 -12.99
C ILE A 142 12.09 13.12 -12.03
N ASN A 143 12.36 13.05 -10.73
CA ASN A 143 11.36 12.66 -9.74
C ASN A 143 10.18 13.63 -9.67
N GLN A 144 10.40 14.92 -9.88
CA GLN A 144 9.33 15.92 -9.94
C GLN A 144 8.51 15.80 -11.22
N ILE A 145 9.13 15.43 -12.35
CA ILE A 145 8.39 15.13 -13.59
C ILE A 145 7.45 13.96 -13.34
N LEU A 146 7.93 12.88 -12.73
CA LEU A 146 7.11 11.72 -12.38
C LEU A 146 5.99 12.09 -11.42
N GLN A 147 6.27 12.85 -10.35
CA GLN A 147 5.26 13.33 -9.41
C GLN A 147 4.16 14.15 -10.10
N PHE A 148 4.55 15.05 -11.01
CA PHE A 148 3.61 15.84 -11.81
C PHE A 148 2.70 14.92 -12.64
N LEU A 149 3.28 14.00 -13.41
CA LEU A 149 2.50 13.09 -14.25
C LEU A 149 1.52 12.25 -13.43
N PHE A 150 1.93 11.70 -12.30
CA PHE A 150 1.04 10.97 -11.40
C PHE A 150 -0.04 11.86 -10.78
N SER A 151 0.29 13.09 -10.39
CA SER A 151 -0.69 13.99 -9.78
C SER A 151 -1.79 14.44 -10.74
N VAL A 152 -1.45 14.60 -12.02
CA VAL A 152 -2.39 15.08 -13.05
C VAL A 152 -3.12 13.92 -13.73
N HIS A 153 -2.38 12.88 -14.14
CA HIS A 153 -2.88 11.80 -15.00
C HIS A 153 -2.97 10.44 -14.29
N GLY A 154 -2.30 10.27 -13.15
CA GLY A 154 -2.28 9.02 -12.39
C GLY A 154 -3.48 8.80 -11.47
N LYS A 155 -4.51 9.64 -11.55
CA LYS A 155 -5.69 9.51 -10.68
C LYS A 155 -6.47 8.25 -11.02
N VAL A 156 -6.80 7.48 -9.99
CA VAL A 156 -7.57 6.24 -10.09
C VAL A 156 -8.98 6.49 -9.57
N SER A 157 -9.99 6.04 -10.31
CA SER A 157 -11.37 6.12 -9.84
C SER A 157 -11.66 5.04 -8.78
N ALA A 158 -12.61 5.32 -7.88
CA ALA A 158 -13.07 4.34 -6.90
C ALA A 158 -13.59 3.05 -7.56
N ALA A 159 -14.27 3.16 -8.70
CA ALA A 159 -14.73 1.99 -9.46
C ALA A 159 -13.56 1.10 -9.91
N LYS A 160 -12.49 1.70 -10.49
CA LYS A 160 -11.29 0.97 -10.90
C LYS A 160 -10.59 0.29 -9.71
N LEU A 161 -10.56 0.95 -8.53
CA LEU A 161 -10.00 0.35 -7.32
C LEU A 161 -10.83 -0.86 -6.86
N MET A 162 -12.16 -0.75 -6.87
CA MET A 162 -13.06 -1.86 -6.51
C MET A 162 -12.92 -3.04 -7.47
N ASP A 163 -12.83 -2.78 -8.77
CA ASP A 163 -12.61 -3.82 -9.78
C ASP A 163 -11.26 -4.54 -9.56
N ALA A 164 -10.21 -3.78 -9.29
CA ALA A 164 -8.89 -4.33 -8.98
C ALA A 164 -8.91 -5.16 -7.70
N GLU A 165 -9.59 -4.71 -6.64
CA GLU A 165 -9.76 -5.47 -5.40
C GLU A 165 -10.50 -6.78 -5.67
N LEU A 166 -11.57 -6.75 -6.44
CA LEU A 166 -12.33 -7.95 -6.81
C LEU A 166 -11.45 -8.96 -7.54
N LEU A 167 -10.66 -8.51 -8.52
CA LEU A 167 -9.72 -9.36 -9.25
C LEU A 167 -8.68 -9.99 -8.33
N VAL A 168 -8.11 -9.20 -7.39
CA VAL A 168 -7.15 -9.73 -6.40
C VAL A 168 -7.82 -10.76 -5.50
N ARG A 169 -9.02 -10.51 -4.99
CA ARG A 169 -9.78 -11.46 -4.17
C ARG A 169 -10.16 -12.75 -4.90
N GLN A 170 -10.34 -12.68 -6.22
CA GLN A 170 -10.63 -13.85 -7.07
C GLN A 170 -9.37 -14.66 -7.43
N THR A 171 -8.17 -14.15 -7.12
CA THR A 171 -6.94 -14.88 -7.39
C THR A 171 -6.98 -16.29 -6.81
N VAL A 172 -6.67 -17.26 -7.64
CA VAL A 172 -6.41 -18.64 -7.22
C VAL A 172 -4.93 -18.75 -6.89
N PHE A 173 -4.63 -19.17 -5.67
CA PHE A 173 -3.27 -19.38 -5.21
C PHE A 173 -2.98 -20.86 -5.07
N HIS A 174 -1.90 -21.31 -5.69
CA HIS A 174 -1.38 -22.66 -5.53
C HIS A 174 -0.28 -22.64 -4.46
N PRO A 175 -0.41 -23.41 -3.37
CA PRO A 175 0.53 -23.39 -2.25
C PRO A 175 1.98 -23.77 -2.63
N THR A 176 2.18 -24.43 -3.77
CA THR A 176 3.51 -24.74 -4.34
C THR A 176 4.28 -23.52 -4.81
N HIS A 177 3.58 -22.44 -5.16
CA HIS A 177 4.22 -21.17 -5.51
C HIS A 177 4.55 -20.36 -4.25
N PRO A 178 5.57 -19.48 -4.30
CA PRO A 178 5.89 -18.60 -3.18
C PRO A 178 4.67 -17.75 -2.77
N ILE A 179 4.37 -17.70 -1.48
CA ILE A 179 3.24 -16.93 -0.96
C ILE A 179 3.38 -15.43 -1.21
N ASP A 180 4.61 -14.97 -1.44
CA ASP A 180 4.91 -13.60 -1.83
C ASP A 180 4.19 -13.14 -3.10
N VAL A 181 3.77 -14.07 -3.97
CA VAL A 181 2.92 -13.76 -5.13
C VAL A 181 1.59 -13.10 -4.69
N ILE A 182 1.00 -13.57 -3.58
CA ILE A 182 -0.20 -12.95 -3.01
C ILE A 182 0.15 -11.58 -2.41
N PHE A 183 1.23 -11.53 -1.62
CA PHE A 183 1.64 -10.30 -0.95
C PHE A 183 1.94 -9.18 -1.93
N ASN A 184 2.65 -9.49 -3.01
CA ASN A 184 2.93 -8.51 -4.08
C ASN A 184 1.65 -7.99 -4.73
N LYS A 185 0.67 -8.86 -5.03
CA LYS A 185 -0.62 -8.43 -5.59
C LYS A 185 -1.41 -7.53 -4.64
N VAL A 186 -1.36 -7.81 -3.33
CA VAL A 186 -2.01 -6.98 -2.31
C VAL A 186 -1.28 -5.64 -2.13
N GLU A 187 0.05 -5.62 -2.24
CA GLU A 187 0.86 -4.40 -2.22
C GLU A 187 0.65 -3.55 -3.48
N ASP A 188 0.52 -4.17 -4.66
CA ASP A 188 0.10 -3.47 -5.88
C ASP A 188 -1.27 -2.81 -5.73
N LEU A 189 -2.20 -3.49 -5.04
CA LEU A 189 -3.52 -2.93 -4.73
C LEU A 189 -3.43 -1.78 -3.71
N LEU A 190 -2.51 -1.85 -2.74
CA LEU A 190 -2.23 -0.73 -1.83
C LEU A 190 -1.74 0.49 -2.60
N ASP A 191 -0.78 0.32 -3.51
CA ASP A 191 -0.30 1.42 -4.37
C ASP A 191 -1.46 2.06 -5.17
N LEU A 192 -2.36 1.23 -5.68
CA LEU A 192 -3.54 1.69 -6.42
C LEU A 192 -4.51 2.45 -5.52
N SER A 193 -4.69 2.00 -4.27
CA SER A 193 -5.57 2.66 -3.28
C SER A 193 -5.05 4.05 -2.90
N ILE A 194 -3.73 4.20 -2.76
CA ILE A 194 -3.07 5.49 -2.53
C ILE A 194 -3.33 6.43 -3.72
N ALA A 195 -3.18 5.92 -4.95
CA ALA A 195 -3.47 6.70 -6.16
C ALA A 195 -4.95 7.09 -6.30
N ALA A 196 -5.86 6.29 -5.71
CA ALA A 196 -7.28 6.57 -5.63
C ALA A 196 -7.67 7.49 -4.45
N GLN A 197 -6.71 7.91 -3.63
CA GLN A 197 -6.93 8.66 -2.38
C GLN A 197 -7.88 7.92 -1.39
N ALA A 198 -7.81 6.60 -1.37
CA ALA A 198 -8.61 5.71 -0.55
C ALA A 198 -7.71 4.64 0.09
N ASP A 199 -6.72 5.11 0.85
CA ASP A 199 -5.63 4.30 1.40
C ASP A 199 -6.15 3.12 2.22
N TYR A 200 -5.69 1.92 1.89
CA TYR A 200 -6.03 0.74 2.66
C TYR A 200 -5.24 0.65 3.97
N THR A 201 -5.96 0.32 5.01
CA THR A 201 -5.36 0.02 6.32
C THR A 201 -4.71 -1.36 6.32
N SER A 202 -3.76 -1.60 7.22
CA SER A 202 -3.16 -2.93 7.42
C SER A 202 -4.21 -4.03 7.59
N GLN A 203 -5.32 -3.73 8.27
CA GLN A 203 -6.39 -4.70 8.47
C GLN A 203 -7.13 -5.06 7.18
N GLN A 204 -7.33 -4.10 6.28
CA GLN A 204 -7.94 -4.34 4.97
C GLN A 204 -7.03 -5.22 4.10
N LEU A 205 -5.72 -4.93 4.07
CA LEU A 205 -4.73 -5.75 3.34
C LEU A 205 -4.71 -7.19 3.86
N ILE A 206 -4.69 -7.37 5.20
CA ILE A 206 -4.77 -8.67 5.84
C ILE A 206 -6.03 -9.40 5.42
N ASN A 207 -7.19 -8.74 5.45
CA ASN A 207 -8.47 -9.38 5.08
C ASN A 207 -8.48 -9.84 3.62
N ILE A 208 -7.89 -9.07 2.70
CA ILE A 208 -7.79 -9.44 1.28
C ILE A 208 -6.91 -10.68 1.11
N ALA A 209 -5.70 -10.66 1.68
CA ALA A 209 -4.76 -11.79 1.61
C ALA A 209 -5.32 -13.03 2.31
N TYR A 210 -5.94 -12.86 3.49
CA TYR A 210 -6.56 -13.93 4.24
C TYR A 210 -7.61 -14.70 3.43
N VAL A 211 -8.47 -14.00 2.69
CA VAL A 211 -9.48 -14.65 1.83
C VAL A 211 -8.83 -15.55 0.79
N ILE A 212 -7.72 -15.11 0.18
CA ILE A 212 -7.01 -15.89 -0.84
C ILE A 212 -6.34 -17.12 -0.22
N ILE A 213 -5.63 -16.95 0.89
CA ILE A 213 -4.93 -18.01 1.60
C ILE A 213 -5.92 -19.05 2.14
N ASN A 214 -7.03 -18.62 2.73
CA ASN A 214 -8.04 -19.50 3.31
C ASN A 214 -8.71 -20.40 2.25
N LYS A 215 -8.84 -19.95 1.00
CA LYS A 215 -9.38 -20.77 -0.10
C LYS A 215 -8.56 -22.04 -0.37
N THR A 216 -7.27 -22.02 -0.08
CA THR A 216 -6.38 -23.18 -0.30
C THR A 216 -6.62 -24.32 0.70
N ARG A 217 -7.22 -24.02 1.86
CA ARG A 217 -7.43 -24.91 3.01
C ARG A 217 -6.15 -25.55 3.59
N LYS A 218 -4.98 -25.29 3.00
CA LYS A 218 -3.69 -25.85 3.45
C LYS A 218 -3.17 -25.17 4.74
N PHE A 219 -3.49 -23.90 4.93
CA PHE A 219 -3.04 -23.07 6.06
C PHE A 219 -4.06 -23.01 7.22
N SER A 220 -4.90 -24.03 7.39
CA SER A 220 -6.00 -23.96 8.37
C SER A 220 -5.52 -23.85 9.82
N ASN A 221 -4.40 -24.49 10.17
CA ASN A 221 -3.80 -24.42 11.50
C ASN A 221 -3.15 -23.06 11.71
N ASP A 222 -2.39 -22.57 10.72
CA ASP A 222 -1.67 -21.27 10.77
C ASP A 222 -2.66 -20.11 10.85
N ILE A 223 -3.81 -20.21 10.19
CA ILE A 223 -4.92 -19.26 10.34
C ILE A 223 -5.45 -19.24 11.78
N ARG A 224 -5.55 -20.39 12.45
CA ARG A 224 -5.98 -20.44 13.86
C ARG A 224 -4.94 -19.81 14.78
N GLU A 225 -3.65 -20.06 14.55
CA GLU A 225 -2.56 -19.47 15.31
C GLU A 225 -2.49 -17.95 15.06
N TRP A 226 -2.60 -17.51 13.81
CA TRP A 226 -2.68 -16.09 13.46
C TRP A 226 -3.79 -15.38 14.23
N ASN A 227 -4.96 -16.02 14.33
CA ASN A 227 -6.12 -15.44 15.03
C ASN A 227 -5.93 -15.31 16.55
N LYS A 228 -4.93 -15.96 17.15
CA LYS A 228 -4.59 -15.83 18.57
C LYS A 228 -3.60 -14.70 18.83
N LEU A 229 -2.90 -14.20 17.80
CA LEU A 229 -1.87 -13.18 17.97
C LEU A 229 -2.48 -11.83 18.40
N PRO A 230 -1.88 -11.16 19.40
CA PRO A 230 -2.38 -9.89 19.91
C PRO A 230 -2.10 -8.71 18.94
N LEU A 231 -1.00 -8.77 18.18
CA LEU A 231 -0.56 -7.72 17.28
C LEU A 231 -0.64 -8.18 15.82
N ARG A 232 -1.65 -7.70 15.10
CA ARG A 232 -1.93 -8.08 13.71
C ARG A 232 -1.61 -6.93 12.76
N THR A 233 -0.35 -6.82 12.39
CA THR A 233 0.12 -5.87 11.36
C THR A 233 0.32 -6.60 10.02
N TRP A 234 0.34 -5.86 8.92
CA TRP A 234 0.62 -6.42 7.60
C TRP A 234 2.01 -7.09 7.54
N ALA A 235 3.02 -6.48 8.17
CA ALA A 235 4.36 -7.06 8.24
C ALA A 235 4.38 -8.40 8.99
N ASN A 236 3.70 -8.48 10.16
CA ASN A 236 3.61 -9.72 10.93
C ASN A 236 2.82 -10.79 10.17
N PHE A 237 1.77 -10.41 9.42
CA PHE A 237 1.00 -11.32 8.57
C PHE A 237 1.88 -11.97 7.52
N LYS A 238 2.64 -11.15 6.78
CA LYS A 238 3.57 -11.67 5.76
C LYS A 238 4.58 -12.65 6.35
N ASN A 239 5.20 -12.29 7.47
CA ASN A 239 6.19 -13.14 8.11
C ASN A 239 5.60 -14.47 8.62
N HIS A 240 4.44 -14.41 9.28
CA HIS A 240 3.74 -15.59 9.79
C HIS A 240 3.44 -16.61 8.67
N PHE A 241 2.87 -16.17 7.57
CA PHE A 241 2.51 -17.08 6.48
C PHE A 241 3.68 -17.50 5.58
N ARG A 242 4.81 -16.78 5.57
CA ARG A 242 6.06 -17.28 4.98
C ARG A 242 6.59 -18.46 5.76
N ILE A 243 6.69 -18.33 7.09
CA ILE A 243 7.12 -19.42 7.98
C ILE A 243 6.18 -20.61 7.81
N ALA A 244 4.87 -20.41 7.86
CA ALA A 244 3.89 -21.46 7.65
C ALA A 244 4.05 -22.18 6.31
N GLN A 245 4.35 -21.46 5.23
CA GLN A 245 4.62 -22.07 3.93
C GLN A 245 5.91 -22.91 3.93
N ASP A 246 6.96 -22.42 4.59
CA ASP A 246 8.23 -23.16 4.68
C ASP A 246 8.05 -24.43 5.50
N GLU A 247 7.31 -24.39 6.61
CA GLU A 247 6.94 -25.57 7.41
C GLU A 247 6.14 -26.59 6.60
N LEU A 248 5.13 -26.15 5.85
CA LEU A 248 4.35 -27.02 4.97
C LEU A 248 5.22 -27.65 3.86
N ARG A 249 6.22 -26.93 3.39
CA ARG A 249 7.17 -27.43 2.37
C ARG A 249 8.09 -28.51 2.95
N GLU A 250 8.56 -28.33 4.17
CA GLU A 250 9.40 -29.30 4.87
C GLU A 250 8.64 -30.61 5.14
N VAL A 251 7.37 -30.53 5.49
CA VAL A 251 6.51 -31.70 5.73
C VAL A 251 6.06 -32.37 4.42
N GLY A 252 6.32 -31.76 3.24
CA GLY A 252 5.88 -32.29 1.94
C GLY A 252 4.37 -32.18 1.68
N ASP A 253 3.65 -31.35 2.45
CA ASP A 253 2.18 -31.23 2.37
C ASP A 253 1.74 -30.11 1.41
N LEU A 254 2.68 -29.45 0.72
CA LEU A 254 2.39 -28.43 -0.29
C LEU A 254 1.90 -29.00 -1.62
N GLU A 255 2.25 -30.25 -1.91
CA GLU A 255 1.70 -30.88 -3.10
C GLU A 255 0.19 -30.97 -2.91
N LEU A 256 -0.53 -30.25 -3.75
CA LEU A 256 -1.92 -30.57 -3.98
C LEU A 256 -1.88 -32.04 -4.38
N ARG A 257 -2.30 -32.90 -3.47
CA ARG A 257 -2.80 -34.20 -3.88
C ARG A 257 -4.08 -33.90 -4.67
N ASP A 258 -3.91 -33.40 -5.88
CA ASP A 258 -4.83 -33.66 -6.97
C ASP A 258 -4.76 -35.18 -7.15
N THR A 259 -5.41 -35.86 -6.25
CA THR A 259 -5.87 -37.18 -6.59
C THR A 259 -7.03 -36.93 -7.55
N PRO A 260 -6.82 -37.11 -8.87
CA PRO A 260 -7.93 -37.09 -9.84
C PRO A 260 -8.94 -38.19 -9.51
N TYR A 261 -8.63 -38.98 -8.51
CA TYR A 261 -9.39 -40.16 -8.05
C TYR A 261 -10.67 -39.84 -7.29
N HIS A 262 -10.80 -38.69 -6.60
CA HIS A 262 -12.00 -38.45 -5.81
C HIS A 262 -13.15 -37.77 -6.57
N SER A 263 -12.87 -36.94 -7.56
CA SER A 263 -13.95 -36.31 -8.33
C SER A 263 -14.50 -37.23 -9.42
N THR A 264 -13.67 -38.03 -10.08
CA THR A 264 -14.12 -39.05 -11.06
C THR A 264 -14.82 -40.21 -10.41
N ASN A 265 -14.36 -40.71 -9.25
CA ASN A 265 -15.03 -41.80 -8.55
C ASN A 265 -16.38 -41.38 -7.96
N MET A 266 -16.52 -40.16 -7.41
CA MET A 266 -17.85 -39.68 -6.94
C MET A 266 -18.83 -39.50 -8.10
N ILE A 267 -18.37 -39.03 -9.25
CA ILE A 267 -19.23 -38.90 -10.44
C ILE A 267 -19.58 -40.30 -10.96
N GLN A 268 -18.65 -41.25 -10.96
CA GLN A 268 -18.86 -42.59 -11.41
C GLN A 268 -19.76 -43.35 -10.46
N GLU A 269 -19.59 -43.25 -9.12
CA GLU A 269 -20.49 -43.85 -8.12
C GLU A 269 -21.93 -43.29 -8.21
N VAL A 270 -22.06 -41.97 -8.46
CA VAL A 270 -23.39 -41.37 -8.66
C VAL A 270 -24.01 -41.84 -9.98
N LEU A 271 -23.23 -41.96 -11.06
CA LEU A 271 -23.72 -42.49 -12.34
C LEU A 271 -24.13 -43.96 -12.22
N ASP A 272 -23.28 -44.77 -11.58
CA ASP A 272 -23.56 -46.21 -11.36
C ASP A 272 -24.78 -46.40 -10.43
N GLY A 273 -24.92 -45.55 -9.40
CA GLY A 273 -26.10 -45.54 -8.53
C GLY A 273 -27.40 -45.14 -9.24
N VAL A 274 -27.35 -44.17 -10.14
CA VAL A 274 -28.46 -43.72 -10.97
C VAL A 274 -28.82 -44.80 -12.01
N GLN A 275 -27.83 -45.45 -12.63
CA GLN A 275 -28.06 -46.56 -13.56
C GLN A 275 -28.68 -47.78 -12.89
N GLN A 276 -28.26 -48.10 -11.66
CA GLN A 276 -28.80 -49.20 -10.86
C GLN A 276 -30.22 -48.88 -10.37
N ALA A 277 -30.51 -47.61 -10.02
CA ALA A 277 -31.86 -47.21 -9.60
C ALA A 277 -32.88 -47.15 -10.74
N LEU A 278 -32.42 -46.96 -11.97
CA LEU A 278 -33.28 -46.92 -13.15
C LEU A 278 -33.54 -48.29 -13.79
N GLY A 279 -32.89 -49.38 -13.31
CA GLY A 279 -33.17 -50.76 -13.77
C GLY A 279 -32.92 -50.98 -15.27
N ALA A 280 -32.07 -50.15 -15.91
CA ALA A 280 -31.84 -50.20 -17.34
C ALA A 280 -30.85 -51.31 -17.69
N SER A 281 -31.28 -52.24 -18.51
CA SER A 281 -30.46 -53.27 -19.17
C SER A 281 -29.60 -52.60 -20.25
N PRO A 282 -28.37 -53.11 -20.55
CA PRO A 282 -27.39 -52.39 -21.42
C PRO A 282 -27.78 -52.24 -22.90
N ASP A 283 -28.94 -52.67 -23.32
CA ASP A 283 -29.32 -52.76 -24.74
C ASP A 283 -30.42 -51.78 -25.20
N ASP A 284 -30.94 -50.90 -24.36
CA ASP A 284 -31.93 -49.91 -24.79
C ASP A 284 -31.26 -48.54 -25.06
N GLN A 285 -31.08 -48.24 -26.35
CA GLN A 285 -30.68 -46.93 -26.84
C GLN A 285 -31.78 -45.90 -26.54
N LEU A 286 -31.63 -45.16 -25.46
CA LEU A 286 -32.43 -43.96 -25.17
C LEU A 286 -31.87 -42.76 -25.94
N PRO A 287 -32.76 -41.89 -26.49
CA PRO A 287 -32.30 -40.64 -27.14
C PRO A 287 -31.57 -39.75 -26.14
N PRO A 288 -30.64 -38.87 -26.60
CA PRO A 288 -29.81 -38.08 -25.70
C PRO A 288 -30.67 -37.21 -24.82
N PRO A 289 -30.37 -37.15 -23.49
CA PRO A 289 -31.17 -36.35 -22.56
C PRO A 289 -31.03 -34.88 -22.87
N MET A 290 -32.15 -34.19 -22.96
CA MET A 290 -32.24 -32.72 -23.05
C MET A 290 -31.82 -32.10 -21.71
N ILE A 291 -30.50 -32.07 -21.43
CA ILE A 291 -29.93 -31.49 -20.20
C ILE A 291 -29.85 -29.95 -20.28
N HIS A 292 -30.03 -29.35 -21.48
CA HIS A 292 -29.87 -27.92 -21.67
C HIS A 292 -31.03 -27.02 -21.22
N GLU A 293 -32.26 -27.53 -21.09
CA GLU A 293 -33.37 -26.64 -20.70
C GLU A 293 -33.59 -26.51 -19.19
N ALA A 294 -33.24 -27.51 -18.38
CA ALA A 294 -33.41 -27.43 -16.93
C ALA A 294 -32.43 -26.47 -16.26
N ASN A 295 -31.19 -26.34 -16.79
CA ASN A 295 -30.19 -25.41 -16.25
C ASN A 295 -30.46 -23.94 -16.65
N ALA A 296 -31.12 -23.72 -17.80
CA ALA A 296 -31.48 -22.37 -18.23
C ALA A 296 -32.66 -21.81 -17.41
N ALA A 297 -33.60 -22.65 -16.99
CA ALA A 297 -34.73 -22.23 -16.17
C ALA A 297 -34.30 -21.86 -14.74
N THR A 298 -33.36 -22.61 -14.15
CA THR A 298 -32.87 -22.34 -12.78
C THR A 298 -31.95 -21.10 -12.76
N GLN A 299 -31.12 -20.87 -13.79
CA GLN A 299 -30.31 -19.65 -13.92
C GLN A 299 -31.19 -18.41 -14.14
N ASN A 300 -32.26 -18.49 -14.89
CA ASN A 300 -33.16 -17.37 -15.12
C ASN A 300 -33.98 -16.96 -13.88
N GLN A 301 -34.19 -17.86 -12.91
CA GLN A 301 -34.87 -17.52 -11.65
C GLN A 301 -33.93 -16.98 -10.57
N MET A 302 -32.64 -17.33 -10.58
CA MET A 302 -31.65 -16.83 -9.59
C MET A 302 -31.16 -15.40 -9.90
N MET A 303 -31.07 -15.03 -11.18
CA MET A 303 -30.60 -13.69 -11.57
C MET A 303 -31.52 -12.56 -11.10
N PRO A 304 -32.87 -12.65 -11.23
CA PRO A 304 -33.77 -11.61 -10.72
C PRO A 304 -33.74 -11.49 -9.19
N GLN A 305 -33.59 -12.59 -8.46
CA GLN A 305 -33.49 -12.56 -7.00
C GLN A 305 -32.20 -11.87 -6.53
N MET A 306 -31.07 -12.17 -7.16
CA MET A 306 -29.78 -11.54 -6.83
C MET A 306 -29.79 -10.05 -7.18
N MET A 307 -30.42 -9.67 -8.30
CA MET A 307 -30.56 -8.28 -8.69
C MET A 307 -31.51 -7.50 -7.75
N HIS A 308 -32.57 -8.15 -7.25
CA HIS A 308 -33.48 -7.55 -6.27
C HIS A 308 -32.78 -7.34 -4.90
N GLN A 309 -31.96 -8.28 -4.47
CA GLN A 309 -31.19 -8.19 -3.22
C GLN A 309 -30.12 -7.11 -3.31
N MET A 310 -29.47 -6.95 -4.48
CA MET A 310 -28.50 -5.88 -4.73
C MET A 310 -29.16 -4.48 -4.75
N MET A 311 -30.38 -4.40 -5.30
CA MET A 311 -31.15 -3.15 -5.31
C MET A 311 -31.62 -2.75 -3.90
N GLN A 312 -32.01 -3.68 -3.05
CA GLN A 312 -32.32 -3.43 -1.64
C GLN A 312 -31.11 -2.93 -0.85
N MET A 313 -29.94 -3.51 -1.09
CA MET A 313 -28.69 -3.08 -0.43
C MET A 313 -28.31 -1.66 -0.86
N MET A 314 -28.50 -1.32 -2.13
CA MET A 314 -28.24 0.03 -2.65
C MET A 314 -29.21 1.07 -2.05
N GLN A 315 -30.48 0.73 -1.87
CA GLN A 315 -31.45 1.60 -1.19
C GLN A 315 -31.14 1.80 0.29
N GLN A 316 -30.64 0.79 0.99
CA GLN A 316 -30.18 0.94 2.37
C GLN A 316 -28.96 1.86 2.48
N MET A 317 -28.02 1.77 1.55
CA MET A 317 -26.86 2.68 1.52
C MET A 317 -27.25 4.12 1.24
N GLN A 318 -28.22 4.36 0.34
CA GLN A 318 -28.75 5.71 0.10
C GLN A 318 -29.47 6.29 1.32
N ALA A 319 -30.22 5.49 2.05
CA ALA A 319 -30.89 5.92 3.28
C ALA A 319 -29.88 6.30 4.40
N VAL A 320 -28.76 5.58 4.50
CA VAL A 320 -27.67 5.90 5.44
C VAL A 320 -26.97 7.20 5.02
N GLN A 321 -26.76 7.43 3.73
CA GLN A 321 -26.17 8.68 3.21
C GLN A 321 -27.07 9.90 3.46
N LEU A 322 -28.37 9.77 3.26
CA LEU A 322 -29.34 10.83 3.56
C LEU A 322 -29.41 11.17 5.06
N ASN A 323 -29.25 10.19 5.94
CA ASN A 323 -29.19 10.43 7.38
C ASN A 323 -27.88 11.09 7.82
N LEU A 324 -26.77 10.87 7.12
CA LEU A 324 -25.48 11.54 7.37
C LEU A 324 -25.49 13.01 6.89
N THR A 325 -26.15 13.30 5.78
CA THR A 325 -26.28 14.68 5.26
C THR A 325 -27.25 15.53 6.08
N ASN A 326 -28.29 14.93 6.64
CA ASN A 326 -29.25 15.67 7.52
C ASN A 326 -28.69 15.95 8.91
N ASN A 327 -27.65 15.25 9.37
CA ASN A 327 -27.00 15.51 10.64
C ASN A 327 -25.87 16.56 10.55
N SER A 328 -25.48 17.00 9.36
CA SER A 328 -24.43 18.01 9.16
C SER A 328 -24.94 19.45 8.99
N ASN A 329 -26.27 19.68 8.91
CA ASN A 329 -26.87 21.01 8.71
C ASN A 329 -27.53 21.63 9.93
N GLY A 330 -27.16 21.19 11.14
CA GLY A 330 -27.72 21.73 12.38
C GLY A 330 -26.68 22.24 13.35
N SER A 331 -25.96 23.31 13.05
CA SER A 331 -25.43 24.26 14.06
C SER A 331 -24.64 25.39 13.42
N ASN A 332 -25.34 26.43 13.06
CA ASN A 332 -24.87 27.82 13.11
C ASN A 332 -26.10 28.66 13.49
N ASP A 333 -26.13 29.17 14.70
CA ASP A 333 -26.29 30.58 14.98
C ASP A 333 -26.31 30.91 16.47
N SER A 334 -25.44 31.84 16.79
CA SER A 334 -25.63 33.06 17.61
C SER A 334 -25.95 33.01 19.07
N SER A 335 -24.94 33.41 19.77
CA SER A 335 -24.89 34.59 20.69
C SER A 335 -25.79 34.67 21.92
N ASN A 336 -25.08 34.94 22.98
CA ASN A 336 -25.39 35.90 24.07
C ASN A 336 -26.24 35.49 25.25
N ASN A 337 -25.55 35.58 26.33
CA ASN A 337 -25.89 36.26 27.58
C ASN A 337 -26.45 35.50 28.80
N VAL A 338 -25.65 35.69 29.84
CA VAL A 338 -26.04 36.06 31.21
C VAL A 338 -26.48 35.00 32.20
N ALA A 339 -25.52 34.81 33.10
CA ALA A 339 -25.63 34.70 34.57
C ALA A 339 -26.86 34.03 35.22
N LYS A 340 -26.60 33.13 36.04
CA LYS A 340 -26.86 33.04 37.50
C LYS A 340 -27.18 31.65 38.02
N LYS A 341 -26.32 31.27 38.94
CA LYS A 341 -26.61 30.78 40.30
C LYS A 341 -27.53 29.59 40.55
N ASN A 342 -26.89 28.70 41.22
CA ASN A 342 -27.33 28.03 42.47
C ASN A 342 -27.99 26.66 42.42
N ASN A 343 -27.28 25.83 43.07
CA ASN A 343 -27.62 25.04 44.28
C ASN A 343 -28.27 23.67 44.17
N ASN A 344 -27.46 22.79 44.75
CA ASN A 344 -27.86 21.74 45.71
C ASN A 344 -28.77 20.57 45.25
N ASN A 345 -28.31 19.45 45.35
CA ASN A 345 -28.45 18.50 46.48
C ASN A 345 -28.56 17.04 46.00
N SER A 346 -27.68 16.30 46.56
CA SER A 346 -27.84 14.95 47.07
C SER A 346 -29.00 14.09 46.58
N GLN A 347 -28.74 12.94 46.01
CA GLN A 347 -28.97 11.69 46.76
C GLN A 347 -28.57 10.45 45.98
N ARG A 348 -27.94 9.59 46.75
CA ARG A 348 -27.60 8.17 46.52
C ARG A 348 -28.76 7.37 45.93
N ARG A 349 -28.48 6.46 45.03
CA ARG A 349 -28.72 5.02 45.30
C ARG A 349 -28.13 4.11 44.20
N ASN A 350 -27.52 3.08 44.71
CA ASN A 350 -27.04 1.87 44.07
C ASN A 350 -28.02 1.24 43.03
N ASN A 351 -27.56 0.69 41.90
CA ASN A 351 -27.29 -0.73 41.87
C ASN A 351 -26.92 -1.21 40.43
N THR A 352 -25.90 -2.04 40.41
CA THR A 352 -25.64 -3.22 39.61
C THR A 352 -25.59 -3.19 38.08
N ASN A 353 -24.38 -3.57 37.62
CA ASN A 353 -24.06 -4.44 36.51
C ASN A 353 -24.39 -4.01 35.07
N GLY A 354 -23.38 -3.46 34.46
CA GLY A 354 -23.27 -3.31 33.02
C GLY A 354 -21.91 -2.68 32.68
N ARG A 355 -20.85 -3.49 32.50
CA ARG A 355 -19.55 -3.02 32.03
C ARG A 355 -19.67 -2.51 30.61
N SER A 356 -20.12 -1.27 30.42
CA SER A 356 -19.78 -0.51 29.22
C SER A 356 -18.35 0.00 29.40
N ARG A 357 -17.43 -0.47 28.54
CA ARG A 357 -16.10 0.12 28.41
C ARG A 357 -16.28 1.58 28.00
N GLY A 358 -16.20 2.49 28.97
CA GLY A 358 -16.25 3.92 28.75
C GLY A 358 -15.15 4.31 27.74
N ARG A 359 -15.50 5.09 26.75
CA ARG A 359 -14.54 5.76 25.87
C ARG A 359 -13.57 6.52 26.77
N LEU A 360 -12.29 6.13 26.73
CA LEU A 360 -11.19 6.83 27.39
C LEU A 360 -11.19 8.28 26.86
N ASN A 361 -11.41 9.25 27.75
CA ASN A 361 -11.31 10.65 27.41
C ASN A 361 -9.83 11.05 27.39
N THR A 362 -9.20 10.98 26.21
CA THR A 362 -7.79 11.31 25.99
C THR A 362 -7.61 12.64 25.28
N SER A 363 -8.55 13.56 25.47
CA SER A 363 -8.56 14.86 24.75
C SER A 363 -7.51 15.85 25.26
N LYS A 364 -6.90 15.60 26.42
CA LYS A 364 -5.93 16.48 27.07
C LYS A 364 -4.60 15.78 27.29
N TYR A 365 -3.55 16.55 27.54
CA TYR A 365 -2.22 16.06 27.79
C TYR A 365 -1.71 16.48 29.17
N CYS A 366 -1.15 15.53 29.91
CA CYS A 366 -0.45 15.75 31.15
C CYS A 366 0.99 15.25 31.09
N TRP A 367 1.95 16.02 31.51
CA TRP A 367 3.36 15.66 31.50
C TRP A 367 3.67 14.34 32.21
N SER A 368 3.02 14.11 33.36
CA SER A 368 3.19 12.89 34.17
C SER A 368 2.45 11.68 33.60
N HIS A 369 1.27 11.87 32.98
CA HIS A 369 0.34 10.79 32.62
C HIS A 369 0.18 10.58 31.10
N GLY A 370 0.66 11.52 30.29
CA GLY A 370 0.49 11.45 28.83
C GLY A 370 -0.90 11.90 28.39
N ALA A 371 -1.50 11.22 27.41
CA ALA A 371 -2.84 11.53 26.94
C ALA A 371 -3.89 11.08 27.98
N CYS A 372 -4.66 12.03 28.52
CA CYS A 372 -5.60 11.80 29.61
C CYS A 372 -6.75 12.83 29.62
N ALA A 373 -7.58 12.83 30.67
CA ALA A 373 -8.74 13.71 30.80
C ALA A 373 -8.43 15.08 31.43
N HIS A 374 -7.17 15.36 31.83
CA HIS A 374 -6.77 16.61 32.51
C HIS A 374 -5.50 17.19 31.86
N ASP A 375 -5.29 18.49 32.05
CA ASP A 375 -4.09 19.19 31.58
C ASP A 375 -2.94 19.07 32.61
N SER A 376 -1.68 19.27 32.16
CA SER A 376 -0.52 19.26 33.05
C SER A 376 -0.67 20.21 34.22
N SER A 377 -1.24 21.40 34.01
CA SER A 377 -1.47 22.43 35.06
C SER A 377 -2.48 22.01 36.14
N THR A 378 -3.37 21.07 35.84
CA THR A 378 -4.42 20.59 36.75
C THR A 378 -4.15 19.20 37.31
N CYS A 379 -2.94 18.69 37.12
CA CYS A 379 -2.55 17.37 37.59
C CYS A 379 -2.43 17.32 39.10
N ARG A 380 -3.14 16.37 39.73
CA ARG A 380 -3.11 16.14 41.17
C ARG A 380 -2.03 15.14 41.61
N ASP A 381 -1.61 14.27 40.70
CA ASP A 381 -0.61 13.26 40.97
C ASP A 381 0.61 13.51 40.06
N GLN A 382 1.45 14.44 40.48
CA GLN A 382 2.60 14.91 39.73
C GLN A 382 3.82 14.03 40.02
N LYS A 383 4.44 13.51 38.98
CA LYS A 383 5.73 12.80 39.07
C LYS A 383 6.87 13.81 39.20
N GLU A 384 7.98 13.37 39.77
CA GLU A 384 9.20 14.16 39.88
C GLU A 384 9.60 14.77 38.55
N GLY A 385 9.87 16.07 38.48
CA GLY A 385 10.16 16.78 37.24
C GLY A 385 8.93 17.24 36.45
N HIS A 386 7.71 17.13 37.00
CA HIS A 386 6.47 17.55 36.34
C HIS A 386 6.51 19.00 35.85
N LYS A 387 6.09 19.19 34.59
CA LYS A 387 6.02 20.51 33.93
C LYS A 387 4.58 20.87 33.63
N ALA A 388 4.06 21.87 34.36
CA ALA A 388 2.69 22.32 34.23
C ALA A 388 2.32 22.91 32.87
N GLU A 389 3.32 23.42 32.14
CA GLU A 389 3.17 24.07 30.82
C GLU A 389 3.17 23.08 29.66
N ALA A 390 3.36 21.78 29.91
CA ALA A 390 3.43 20.78 28.84
C ALA A 390 2.06 20.55 28.19
N THR A 391 2.06 20.47 26.87
CA THR A 391 0.87 20.28 26.02
C THR A 391 1.08 19.17 25.00
N PHE A 392 0.07 18.78 24.25
CA PHE A 392 0.20 17.82 23.15
C PHE A 392 1.22 18.26 22.09
N SER A 393 1.26 19.55 21.78
CA SER A 393 2.18 20.11 20.78
C SER A 393 3.60 20.28 21.32
N ASN A 394 3.76 20.48 22.64
CA ASN A 394 5.06 20.58 23.29
C ASN A 394 5.09 19.75 24.58
N LYS A 395 5.53 18.52 24.47
CA LYS A 395 5.53 17.54 25.58
C LYS A 395 6.64 17.78 26.59
N MET A 396 7.62 18.61 26.32
CA MET A 396 8.73 18.99 27.23
C MET A 396 9.44 17.78 27.89
N GLY A 397 9.55 16.65 27.17
CA GLY A 397 10.12 15.40 27.68
C GLY A 397 9.19 14.56 28.57
N GLY A 398 7.89 14.87 28.60
CA GLY A 398 6.91 14.16 29.39
C GLY A 398 6.44 12.82 28.81
N SER A 399 5.54 12.15 29.52
CA SER A 399 5.02 10.83 29.21
C SER A 399 4.38 10.75 27.82
N THR A 400 4.68 9.71 27.06
CA THR A 400 4.03 9.36 25.80
C THR A 400 2.93 8.31 25.95
N ALA A 401 2.68 7.85 27.18
CA ALA A 401 1.68 6.84 27.48
C ALA A 401 0.24 7.39 27.41
N TYR A 402 -0.72 6.49 27.36
CA TYR A 402 -2.14 6.78 27.55
C TYR A 402 -2.50 6.45 28.99
N CYS A 403 -3.17 7.38 29.68
CA CYS A 403 -3.63 7.15 31.05
C CYS A 403 -4.87 6.24 31.03
N ASN A 404 -4.73 5.05 31.60
CA ASN A 404 -5.80 4.06 31.75
C ASN A 404 -6.47 4.20 33.14
N ASN A 405 -6.98 5.38 33.48
CA ASN A 405 -7.79 5.56 34.71
C ASN A 405 -9.27 5.61 34.36
#